data_b6a835fb76fbcc87725ee3617b4326f2
#
_entry.id   b6a835fb76fbcc87725ee3617b4326f2
#
_cell.length_a   1.000
_cell.length_b   1.000
_cell.length_c   1.000
_cell.angle_alpha   90.00
_cell.angle_beta   90.00
_cell.angle_gamma   90.00
#
_symmetry.space_group_name_H-M   'P 1'
#
loop_
_entity.id
_entity.type
_entity.pdbx_description
1 polymer ?
#
loop_
_entity_poly.entity_id
_entity_poly.type
_entity_poly.pdbx_seq_one_letter_code
_entity_poly.pdbx_strand_id
1 'polypeptide(L)'
;MKKVLALLLVLSFVFAGGSSAGNCAFAEDKPGKGITIGVVYKQSGNPYFQAGVAGFQKAADELGFTFMHDGPDDGSSDGQIRIIENYIAQGVDVLCVSANDPASLVDVCNEAREAGIKVITWDAPVNPEGRDLDVEPASAKFIALTQLDSMVKSVGGKGKIAILSAMATAPNQNLWISFMEEALKSGDEKYKDIEYVGVVYGDDEYTKSFNETQALLEKYPDLKGIIVPTTVGAPAVSKCIQDAKRNVKVTGLTLASDMKEFINSGIADETFLWNPTELGYAASYAAIAFVKGELTGKEGEMFNAGDDLGMLTVEKAADGGTITFLNKLNKFNNETVDAWINIL
;
A
#
# COMPACT_ATOMS: atom_id res chain seq x y z
N MET A 1 -31.58 12.11 -98.42
CA MET A 1 -31.48 13.52 -98.06
C MET A 1 -32.63 13.83 -97.06
N LYS A 2 -32.38 13.96 -95.82
CA LYS A 2 -33.11 14.76 -94.79
C LYS A 2 -32.45 14.45 -93.46
N LYS A 3 -31.79 15.44 -92.90
CA LYS A 3 -31.15 15.43 -91.59
C LYS A 3 -32.26 15.55 -90.52
N VAL A 4 -32.24 14.67 -89.54
CA VAL A 4 -33.01 14.81 -88.35
C VAL A 4 -32.04 15.10 -87.18
N LEU A 5 -32.22 16.27 -86.62
CA LEU A 5 -31.45 16.81 -85.46
C LEU A 5 -32.09 16.26 -84.17
N ALA A 6 -31.36 15.45 -83.45
CA ALA A 6 -31.81 14.99 -82.11
C ALA A 6 -31.23 15.89 -81.03
N LEU A 7 -32.11 16.53 -80.31
CA LEU A 7 -31.83 17.41 -79.17
C LEU A 7 -31.63 16.54 -77.93
N LEU A 8 -30.42 16.49 -77.38
CA LEU A 8 -30.12 15.80 -76.09
C LEU A 8 -30.30 16.80 -74.95
N LEU A 9 -31.34 16.55 -74.18
CA LEU A 9 -31.55 17.24 -72.84
C LEU A 9 -30.63 16.58 -71.81
N VAL A 10 -29.64 17.32 -71.36
CA VAL A 10 -28.81 16.88 -70.21
C VAL A 10 -29.51 17.34 -68.92
N LEU A 11 -30.09 16.39 -68.17
CA LEU A 11 -30.59 16.63 -66.81
C LEU A 11 -29.37 16.53 -65.87
N SER A 12 -28.96 17.67 -65.30
CA SER A 12 -27.97 17.74 -64.25
C SER A 12 -28.61 17.38 -62.92
N PHE A 13 -28.39 16.17 -62.42
CA PHE A 13 -28.67 15.81 -61.05
C PHE A 13 -27.54 16.34 -60.18
N VAL A 14 -27.81 17.39 -59.39
CA VAL A 14 -26.95 17.81 -58.28
C VAL A 14 -27.18 16.86 -57.11
N PHE A 15 -26.28 15.90 -56.94
CA PHE A 15 -26.19 15.11 -55.71
C PHE A 15 -25.53 15.99 -54.63
N ALA A 16 -26.30 16.56 -53.75
CA ALA A 16 -25.80 17.11 -52.50
C ALA A 16 -25.43 15.92 -51.57
N GLY A 17 -24.25 15.39 -51.77
CA GLY A 17 -23.61 14.42 -50.87
C GLY A 17 -23.16 15.15 -49.60
N GLY A 18 -24.01 15.15 -48.56
CA GLY A 18 -23.56 15.50 -47.20
C GLY A 18 -22.54 14.47 -46.73
N SER A 19 -21.27 14.80 -46.81
CA SER A 19 -20.21 14.05 -46.15
C SER A 19 -20.36 14.28 -44.63
N SER A 20 -21.16 13.44 -43.96
CA SER A 20 -20.95 13.26 -42.51
C SER A 20 -19.60 12.60 -42.35
N ALA A 21 -18.56 13.42 -42.15
CA ALA A 21 -17.30 12.98 -41.58
C ALA A 21 -17.64 12.48 -40.18
N GLY A 22 -17.97 11.19 -40.08
CA GLY A 22 -17.95 10.49 -38.78
C GLY A 22 -16.54 10.67 -38.24
N ASN A 23 -16.39 11.44 -37.19
CA ASN A 23 -15.23 11.36 -36.34
C ASN A 23 -15.13 9.91 -35.84
N CYS A 24 -14.44 9.04 -36.58
CA CYS A 24 -13.83 7.88 -35.96
C CYS A 24 -12.76 8.46 -35.03
N ALA A 25 -13.15 8.76 -33.79
CA ALA A 25 -12.20 8.85 -32.70
C ALA A 25 -11.54 7.47 -32.66
N PHE A 26 -10.33 7.37 -33.18
CA PHE A 26 -9.47 6.23 -32.91
C PHE A 26 -9.36 6.22 -31.40
N ALA A 27 -9.91 5.19 -30.74
CA ALA A 27 -9.68 4.96 -29.34
C ALA A 27 -8.16 4.86 -29.19
N GLU A 28 -7.56 5.86 -28.56
CA GLU A 28 -6.13 5.89 -28.30
C GLU A 28 -5.82 4.60 -27.53
N ASP A 29 -4.89 3.78 -28.05
CA ASP A 29 -4.56 2.52 -27.38
C ASP A 29 -4.00 2.87 -25.99
N LYS A 30 -4.69 2.42 -24.94
CA LYS A 30 -4.30 2.67 -23.55
C LYS A 30 -2.89 2.12 -23.28
N PRO A 31 -2.05 2.80 -22.49
CA PRO A 31 -0.64 2.45 -22.29
C PRO A 31 -0.37 1.02 -21.82
N GLY A 32 -1.28 0.45 -21.03
CA GLY A 32 -1.16 -0.89 -20.46
C GLY A 32 -1.85 -2.00 -21.26
N LYS A 33 -2.40 -1.69 -22.45
CA LYS A 33 -3.11 -2.69 -23.25
C LYS A 33 -2.24 -3.89 -23.57
N GLY A 34 -2.72 -5.08 -23.21
CA GLY A 34 -2.04 -6.36 -23.41
C GLY A 34 -1.02 -6.71 -22.32
N ILE A 35 -0.85 -5.87 -21.30
CA ILE A 35 -0.02 -6.15 -20.13
C ILE A 35 -0.88 -6.81 -19.05
N THR A 36 -0.31 -7.82 -18.36
CA THR A 36 -0.93 -8.51 -17.24
C THR A 36 -0.07 -8.38 -15.98
N ILE A 37 -0.67 -7.90 -14.89
CA ILE A 37 -0.01 -7.74 -13.58
C ILE A 37 -0.51 -8.80 -12.60
N GLY A 38 0.39 -9.52 -11.95
CA GLY A 38 0.09 -10.39 -10.79
C GLY A 38 0.33 -9.61 -9.49
N VAL A 39 -0.71 -9.37 -8.70
CA VAL A 39 -0.63 -8.67 -7.41
C VAL A 39 -0.67 -9.68 -6.29
N VAL A 40 0.40 -9.73 -5.47
CA VAL A 40 0.50 -10.61 -4.31
C VAL A 40 0.59 -9.77 -3.06
N TYR A 41 -0.32 -10.01 -2.11
CA TYR A 41 -0.36 -9.30 -0.85
C TYR A 41 -0.26 -10.25 0.35
N LYS A 42 -0.08 -9.68 1.56
CA LYS A 42 0.31 -10.45 2.74
C LYS A 42 -0.73 -11.46 3.21
N GLN A 43 -2.02 -11.08 3.17
CA GLN A 43 -3.09 -11.94 3.70
C GLN A 43 -4.43 -11.62 3.05
N SER A 44 -5.18 -12.68 2.70
CA SER A 44 -6.54 -12.55 2.20
C SER A 44 -7.47 -12.01 3.31
N GLY A 45 -8.54 -11.31 2.90
CA GLY A 45 -9.53 -10.77 3.84
C GLY A 45 -9.08 -9.56 4.67
N ASN A 46 -7.82 -9.13 4.61
CA ASN A 46 -7.38 -7.90 5.27
C ASN A 46 -7.90 -6.67 4.51
N PRO A 47 -8.72 -5.80 5.14
CA PRO A 47 -9.32 -4.63 4.48
C PRO A 47 -8.30 -3.64 3.89
N TYR A 48 -7.12 -3.52 4.50
CA TYR A 48 -6.04 -2.70 4.01
C TYR A 48 -5.63 -3.10 2.58
N PHE A 49 -5.43 -4.41 2.34
CA PHE A 49 -5.05 -4.90 1.01
C PHE A 49 -6.20 -4.83 0.01
N GLN A 50 -7.46 -4.94 0.46
CA GLN A 50 -8.62 -4.71 -0.42
C GLN A 50 -8.65 -3.25 -0.93
N ALA A 51 -8.32 -2.28 -0.07
CA ALA A 51 -8.16 -0.88 -0.48
C ALA A 51 -6.98 -0.69 -1.45
N GLY A 52 -5.86 -1.39 -1.24
CA GLY A 52 -4.73 -1.41 -2.18
C GLY A 52 -5.11 -1.96 -3.55
N VAL A 53 -5.83 -3.09 -3.60
CA VAL A 53 -6.36 -3.69 -4.83
C VAL A 53 -7.30 -2.73 -5.58
N ALA A 54 -8.11 -1.94 -4.88
CA ALA A 54 -8.93 -0.90 -5.51
C ALA A 54 -8.07 0.14 -6.26
N GLY A 55 -6.84 0.41 -5.80
CA GLY A 55 -5.87 1.26 -6.50
C GLY A 55 -5.39 0.64 -7.82
N PHE A 56 -5.10 -0.67 -7.82
CA PHE A 56 -4.78 -1.41 -9.05
C PHE A 56 -5.96 -1.40 -10.03
N GLN A 57 -7.20 -1.58 -9.53
CA GLN A 57 -8.39 -1.50 -10.38
C GLN A 57 -8.55 -0.12 -11.02
N LYS A 58 -8.40 0.96 -10.23
CA LYS A 58 -8.46 2.32 -10.75
C LYS A 58 -7.43 2.56 -11.85
N ALA A 59 -6.19 2.15 -11.63
CA ALA A 59 -5.13 2.27 -12.63
C ALA A 59 -5.41 1.39 -13.86
N ALA A 60 -5.99 0.19 -13.71
CA ALA A 60 -6.37 -0.68 -14.81
C ALA A 60 -7.46 -0.05 -15.69
N ASP A 61 -8.44 0.61 -15.06
CA ASP A 61 -9.50 1.35 -15.79
C ASP A 61 -8.91 2.51 -16.60
N GLU A 62 -7.88 3.17 -16.11
CA GLU A 62 -7.21 4.28 -16.79
C GLU A 62 -6.24 3.79 -17.87
N LEU A 63 -5.33 2.87 -17.52
CA LEU A 63 -4.22 2.43 -18.37
C LEU A 63 -4.54 1.25 -19.30
N GLY A 64 -5.60 0.48 -19.00
CA GLY A 64 -6.08 -0.61 -19.84
C GLY A 64 -5.30 -1.92 -19.74
N PHE A 65 -4.55 -2.14 -18.66
CA PHE A 65 -3.94 -3.44 -18.35
C PHE A 65 -4.97 -4.39 -17.70
N THR A 66 -4.65 -5.67 -17.67
CA THR A 66 -5.38 -6.66 -16.86
C THR A 66 -4.56 -7.03 -15.64
N PHE A 67 -5.23 -7.42 -14.54
CA PHE A 67 -4.51 -7.91 -13.38
C PHE A 67 -5.27 -9.03 -12.69
N MET A 68 -4.53 -9.85 -11.97
CA MET A 68 -5.03 -10.83 -11.02
C MET A 68 -4.40 -10.54 -9.66
N HIS A 69 -5.10 -10.89 -8.59
CA HIS A 69 -4.61 -10.61 -7.25
C HIS A 69 -4.97 -11.74 -6.29
N ASP A 70 -4.07 -12.05 -5.38
CA ASP A 70 -4.28 -13.04 -4.33
C ASP A 70 -3.33 -12.78 -3.14
N GLY A 71 -3.67 -13.38 -2.00
CA GLY A 71 -2.85 -13.44 -0.80
C GLY A 71 -3.19 -14.70 0.00
N PRO A 72 -2.24 -15.27 0.74
CA PRO A 72 -2.48 -16.46 1.55
C PRO A 72 -3.49 -16.18 2.67
N ASP A 73 -4.32 -17.17 3.00
CA ASP A 73 -5.29 -17.03 4.09
C ASP A 73 -4.63 -16.99 5.47
N ASP A 74 -3.47 -17.62 5.61
CA ASP A 74 -2.70 -17.73 6.85
C ASP A 74 -1.55 -16.71 6.97
N GLY A 75 -1.40 -15.82 5.99
CA GLY A 75 -0.31 -14.84 5.96
C GLY A 75 1.09 -15.47 5.87
N SER A 76 1.22 -16.71 5.39
CA SER A 76 2.50 -17.41 5.29
C SER A 76 3.29 -17.03 4.03
N SER A 77 4.63 -16.99 4.14
CA SER A 77 5.51 -16.81 2.98
C SER A 77 5.41 -17.98 2.00
N ASP A 78 5.22 -19.21 2.51
CA ASP A 78 4.99 -20.39 1.67
C ASP A 78 3.72 -20.27 0.83
N GLY A 79 2.68 -19.65 1.38
CA GLY A 79 1.47 -19.31 0.64
C GLY A 79 1.74 -18.30 -0.46
N GLN A 80 2.52 -17.26 -0.19
CA GLN A 80 2.92 -16.27 -1.19
C GLN A 80 3.78 -16.89 -2.31
N ILE A 81 4.72 -17.78 -1.98
CA ILE A 81 5.55 -18.49 -2.96
C ILE A 81 4.67 -19.25 -3.96
N ARG A 82 3.69 -20.02 -3.48
CA ARG A 82 2.77 -20.76 -4.36
C ARG A 82 1.95 -19.85 -5.28
N ILE A 83 1.53 -18.69 -4.80
CA ILE A 83 0.80 -17.71 -5.61
C ILE A 83 1.72 -17.14 -6.69
N ILE A 84 2.96 -16.78 -6.34
CA ILE A 84 3.96 -16.24 -7.27
C ILE A 84 4.28 -17.28 -8.35
N GLU A 85 4.58 -18.54 -7.98
CA GLU A 85 4.81 -19.65 -8.91
C GLU A 85 3.66 -19.82 -9.91
N ASN A 86 2.42 -19.73 -9.40
CA ASN A 86 1.23 -19.81 -10.24
C ASN A 86 1.16 -18.63 -11.24
N TYR A 87 1.51 -17.42 -10.84
CA TYR A 87 1.54 -16.25 -11.72
C TYR A 87 2.67 -16.31 -12.75
N ILE A 88 3.84 -16.85 -12.36
CA ILE A 88 4.94 -17.16 -13.30
C ILE A 88 4.45 -18.14 -14.37
N ALA A 89 3.79 -19.21 -13.96
CA ALA A 89 3.25 -20.24 -14.88
C ALA A 89 2.16 -19.68 -15.81
N GLN A 90 1.41 -18.66 -15.38
CA GLN A 90 0.42 -17.97 -16.20
C GLN A 90 1.04 -16.93 -17.15
N GLY A 91 2.31 -16.59 -16.98
CA GLY A 91 3.03 -15.67 -17.85
C GLY A 91 2.60 -14.23 -17.67
N VAL A 92 2.46 -13.75 -16.43
CA VAL A 92 2.26 -12.32 -16.16
C VAL A 92 3.49 -11.52 -16.61
N ASP A 93 3.31 -10.23 -16.94
CA ASP A 93 4.41 -9.35 -17.34
C ASP A 93 5.11 -8.72 -16.14
N VAL A 94 4.37 -8.52 -15.04
CA VAL A 94 4.86 -7.91 -13.79
C VAL A 94 4.25 -8.62 -12.59
N LEU A 95 5.06 -8.81 -11.56
CA LEU A 95 4.62 -9.12 -10.20
C LEU A 95 4.71 -7.86 -9.35
N CYS A 96 3.61 -7.52 -8.64
CA CYS A 96 3.57 -6.51 -7.60
C CYS A 96 3.39 -7.20 -6.25
N VAL A 97 4.44 -7.27 -5.42
CA VAL A 97 4.50 -8.11 -4.22
C VAL A 97 4.60 -7.26 -2.96
N SER A 98 3.72 -7.52 -1.97
CA SER A 98 3.88 -7.06 -0.58
C SER A 98 4.30 -8.26 0.28
N ALA A 99 5.55 -8.28 0.76
CA ALA A 99 6.17 -9.47 1.33
C ALA A 99 5.80 -9.70 2.80
N ASN A 100 5.53 -10.95 3.19
CA ASN A 100 5.44 -11.37 4.60
C ASN A 100 6.82 -11.59 5.22
N ASP A 101 7.78 -12.04 4.41
CA ASP A 101 9.19 -12.18 4.79
C ASP A 101 10.07 -11.75 3.61
N PRO A 102 11.01 -10.80 3.82
CA PRO A 102 11.77 -10.22 2.72
C PRO A 102 12.79 -11.17 2.11
N ALA A 103 13.28 -12.16 2.88
CA ALA A 103 14.31 -13.09 2.44
C ALA A 103 13.70 -14.33 1.78
N SER A 104 12.61 -14.86 2.33
CA SER A 104 11.97 -16.10 1.85
C SER A 104 11.42 -16.00 0.43
N LEU A 105 11.11 -14.79 -0.05
CA LEU A 105 10.57 -14.58 -1.39
C LEU A 105 11.62 -14.29 -2.47
N VAL A 106 12.89 -14.12 -2.08
CA VAL A 106 13.98 -13.75 -3.02
C VAL A 106 14.10 -14.75 -4.16
N ASP A 107 14.16 -16.05 -3.84
CA ASP A 107 14.41 -17.08 -4.84
C ASP A 107 13.26 -17.13 -5.87
N VAL A 108 12.01 -17.19 -5.45
CA VAL A 108 10.86 -17.23 -6.37
C VAL A 108 10.70 -15.92 -7.16
N CYS A 109 11.05 -14.76 -6.58
CA CYS A 109 11.08 -13.50 -7.30
C CYS A 109 12.20 -13.47 -8.36
N ASN A 110 13.36 -14.09 -8.08
CA ASN A 110 14.41 -14.23 -9.09
C ASN A 110 14.04 -15.21 -10.20
N GLU A 111 13.33 -16.31 -9.90
CA GLU A 111 12.74 -17.18 -10.94
C GLU A 111 11.80 -16.39 -11.87
N ALA A 112 10.96 -15.51 -11.32
CA ALA A 112 10.13 -14.62 -12.12
C ALA A 112 10.98 -13.70 -13.03
N ARG A 113 12.03 -13.08 -12.47
CA ARG A 113 12.92 -12.17 -13.22
C ARG A 113 13.71 -12.90 -14.31
N GLU A 114 14.15 -14.13 -14.07
CA GLU A 114 14.79 -15.00 -15.08
C GLU A 114 13.83 -15.39 -16.20
N ALA A 115 12.52 -15.49 -15.91
CA ALA A 115 11.47 -15.66 -16.90
C ALA A 115 11.13 -14.36 -17.67
N GLY A 116 11.77 -13.23 -17.34
CA GLY A 116 11.55 -11.92 -17.98
C GLY A 116 10.45 -11.07 -17.32
N ILE A 117 9.84 -11.55 -16.23
CA ILE A 117 8.81 -10.86 -15.47
C ILE A 117 9.47 -9.77 -14.60
N LYS A 118 8.91 -8.57 -14.56
CA LYS A 118 9.36 -7.51 -13.65
C LYS A 118 8.84 -7.75 -12.25
N VAL A 119 9.64 -7.41 -11.24
CA VAL A 119 9.24 -7.57 -9.84
C VAL A 119 9.30 -6.21 -9.14
N ILE A 120 8.14 -5.68 -8.78
CA ILE A 120 7.96 -4.46 -8.00
C ILE A 120 7.42 -4.85 -6.65
N THR A 121 7.99 -4.31 -5.59
CA THR A 121 7.41 -4.45 -4.26
C THR A 121 6.60 -3.20 -3.89
N TRP A 122 5.59 -3.37 -3.06
CA TRP A 122 4.75 -2.31 -2.56
C TRP A 122 4.33 -2.60 -1.13
N ASP A 123 4.23 -1.58 -0.27
CA ASP A 123 3.87 -1.71 1.15
C ASP A 123 4.94 -2.42 2.01
N ALA A 124 5.47 -3.53 1.56
CA ALA A 124 6.49 -4.29 2.27
C ALA A 124 7.47 -4.94 1.29
N PRO A 125 8.77 -4.65 1.36
CA PRO A 125 9.75 -5.07 0.38
C PRO A 125 10.14 -6.55 0.48
N VAL A 126 10.49 -7.13 -0.66
CA VAL A 126 11.43 -8.26 -0.76
C VAL A 126 12.84 -7.68 -0.69
N ASN A 127 13.83 -8.44 -0.24
CA ASN A 127 15.23 -8.00 -0.27
C ASN A 127 15.65 -7.52 -1.67
N PRO A 128 16.57 -6.56 -1.77
CA PRO A 128 16.87 -5.84 -3.03
C PRO A 128 17.32 -6.73 -4.17
N GLU A 129 17.93 -7.89 -3.89
CA GLU A 129 18.31 -8.87 -4.90
C GLU A 129 17.12 -9.55 -5.59
N GLY A 130 15.93 -9.52 -4.98
CA GLY A 130 14.70 -10.12 -5.51
C GLY A 130 13.72 -9.14 -6.16
N ARG A 131 14.03 -7.82 -6.24
CA ARG A 131 13.11 -6.82 -6.78
C ARG A 131 13.80 -5.83 -7.73
N ASP A 132 13.01 -5.17 -8.56
CA ASP A 132 13.46 -4.10 -9.47
C ASP A 132 13.23 -2.70 -8.88
N LEU A 133 12.17 -2.51 -8.08
CA LEU A 133 11.81 -1.27 -7.40
C LEU A 133 10.92 -1.57 -6.20
N ASP A 134 11.02 -0.74 -5.16
CA ASP A 134 10.10 -0.71 -4.04
C ASP A 134 9.24 0.56 -4.06
N VAL A 135 7.93 0.43 -3.80
CA VAL A 135 6.97 1.53 -3.78
C VAL A 135 6.38 1.64 -2.39
N GLU A 136 6.78 2.67 -1.65
CA GLU A 136 6.47 2.86 -0.25
C GLU A 136 5.64 4.13 0.01
N PRO A 137 4.80 4.14 1.05
CA PRO A 137 3.98 5.31 1.35
C PRO A 137 4.79 6.53 1.82
N ALA A 138 5.82 6.30 2.62
CA ALA A 138 6.74 7.31 3.13
C ALA A 138 7.97 6.64 3.74
N SER A 139 9.00 7.42 4.10
CA SER A 139 10.19 6.83 4.71
C SER A 139 9.87 6.15 6.05
N ALA A 140 10.45 4.97 6.25
CA ALA A 140 10.20 4.16 7.45
C ALA A 140 10.49 4.92 8.76
N LYS A 141 11.53 5.75 8.77
CA LYS A 141 11.87 6.59 9.93
C LYS A 141 10.78 7.62 10.23
N PHE A 142 10.22 8.26 9.20
CA PHE A 142 9.12 9.22 9.38
C PHE A 142 7.87 8.54 9.93
N ILE A 143 7.49 7.38 9.38
CA ILE A 143 6.34 6.59 9.87
C ILE A 143 6.55 6.16 11.34
N ALA A 144 7.74 5.67 11.66
CA ALA A 144 8.09 5.22 13.02
C ALA A 144 8.01 6.37 14.03
N LEU A 145 8.72 7.47 13.77
CA LEU A 145 8.79 8.59 14.69
C LEU A 145 7.45 9.30 14.85
N THR A 146 6.63 9.37 13.80
CA THR A 146 5.27 9.92 13.90
C THR A 146 4.42 9.14 14.92
N GLN A 147 4.45 7.82 14.88
CA GLN A 147 3.72 6.98 15.84
C GLN A 147 4.29 7.10 17.27
N LEU A 148 5.63 7.04 17.41
CA LEU A 148 6.29 7.17 18.71
C LEU A 148 5.98 8.52 19.36
N ASP A 149 6.11 9.61 18.60
CA ASP A 149 5.85 10.98 19.07
C ASP A 149 4.40 11.18 19.51
N SER A 150 3.48 10.61 18.75
CA SER A 150 2.06 10.61 19.11
C SER A 150 1.83 9.87 20.41
N MET A 151 2.42 8.68 20.60
CA MET A 151 2.30 7.93 21.84
C MET A 151 2.88 8.70 23.04
N VAL A 152 4.09 9.24 22.89
CA VAL A 152 4.75 10.02 23.96
C VAL A 152 3.87 11.20 24.38
N LYS A 153 3.30 11.92 23.41
CA LYS A 153 2.34 13.02 23.68
C LYS A 153 1.10 12.51 24.41
N SER A 154 0.50 11.40 23.95
CA SER A 154 -0.75 10.85 24.51
C SER A 154 -0.58 10.35 25.96
N VAL A 155 0.60 9.84 26.34
CA VAL A 155 0.89 9.40 27.72
C VAL A 155 1.46 10.52 28.60
N GLY A 156 1.56 11.75 28.09
CA GLY A 156 2.08 12.90 28.84
C GLY A 156 3.59 12.87 29.07
N GLY A 157 4.35 12.30 28.14
CA GLY A 157 5.81 12.29 28.13
C GLY A 157 6.47 11.27 29.06
N LYS A 158 5.72 10.41 29.76
CA LYS A 158 6.28 9.46 30.73
C LYS A 158 5.44 8.21 30.95
N GLY A 159 6.09 7.12 31.33
CA GLY A 159 5.46 5.87 31.74
C GLY A 159 5.74 4.71 30.76
N LYS A 160 5.13 3.57 31.07
CA LYS A 160 5.35 2.32 30.32
C LYS A 160 4.57 2.29 29.01
N ILE A 161 5.26 1.96 27.93
CA ILE A 161 4.64 1.72 26.64
C ILE A 161 5.09 0.37 26.06
N ALA A 162 4.20 -0.26 25.28
CA ALA A 162 4.47 -1.47 24.53
C ALA A 162 4.24 -1.23 23.04
N ILE A 163 4.67 -2.16 22.20
CA ILE A 163 4.29 -2.25 20.81
C ILE A 163 3.55 -3.58 20.59
N LEU A 164 2.43 -3.57 19.86
CA LEU A 164 1.80 -4.77 19.34
C LEU A 164 1.87 -4.70 17.81
N SER A 165 2.69 -5.59 17.24
CA SER A 165 2.95 -5.68 15.80
C SER A 165 2.19 -6.85 15.17
N ALA A 166 2.24 -6.97 13.83
CA ALA A 166 1.71 -8.11 13.11
C ALA A 166 2.64 -9.33 13.27
N MET A 167 3.29 -9.76 12.22
CA MET A 167 4.18 -10.92 12.24
C MET A 167 5.60 -10.54 12.64
N ALA A 168 6.30 -11.46 13.33
CA ALA A 168 7.69 -11.25 13.71
C ALA A 168 8.65 -11.12 12.50
N THR A 169 8.23 -11.55 11.31
CA THR A 169 9.00 -11.46 10.06
C THR A 169 8.65 -10.24 9.21
N ALA A 170 7.58 -9.49 9.54
CA ALA A 170 7.10 -8.37 8.73
C ALA A 170 8.17 -7.27 8.55
N PRO A 171 8.72 -7.07 7.33
CA PRO A 171 9.93 -6.27 7.13
C PRO A 171 9.72 -4.79 7.42
N ASN A 172 8.61 -4.21 6.95
CA ASN A 172 8.28 -2.80 7.17
C ASN A 172 8.07 -2.50 8.66
N GLN A 173 7.29 -3.33 9.36
CA GLN A 173 7.01 -3.12 10.78
C GLN A 173 8.25 -3.28 11.64
N ASN A 174 9.09 -4.29 11.36
CA ASN A 174 10.37 -4.48 12.05
C ASN A 174 11.31 -3.28 11.86
N LEU A 175 11.32 -2.69 10.66
CA LEU A 175 12.11 -1.49 10.40
C LEU A 175 11.57 -0.28 11.18
N TRP A 176 10.24 -0.09 11.26
CA TRP A 176 9.65 0.97 12.09
C TRP A 176 9.95 0.78 13.56
N ILE A 177 9.82 -0.45 14.09
CA ILE A 177 10.16 -0.79 15.47
C ILE A 177 11.62 -0.46 15.76
N SER A 178 12.55 -0.80 14.87
CA SER A 178 13.97 -0.50 15.04
C SER A 178 14.25 1.00 15.18
N PHE A 179 13.60 1.85 14.37
CA PHE A 179 13.72 3.31 14.50
C PHE A 179 13.10 3.85 15.78
N MET A 180 11.98 3.28 16.24
CA MET A 180 11.37 3.65 17.54
C MET A 180 12.31 3.28 18.70
N GLU A 181 12.90 2.08 18.67
CA GLU A 181 13.85 1.64 19.69
C GLU A 181 15.15 2.45 19.69
N GLU A 182 15.67 2.80 18.51
CA GLU A 182 16.82 3.70 18.37
C GLU A 182 16.53 5.07 19.02
N ALA A 183 15.36 5.65 18.71
CA ALA A 183 14.95 6.93 19.26
C ALA A 183 14.80 6.87 20.80
N LEU A 184 14.17 5.82 21.33
CA LEU A 184 14.02 5.62 22.77
C LEU A 184 15.37 5.44 23.49
N LYS A 185 16.39 4.94 22.82
CA LYS A 185 17.76 4.75 23.36
C LYS A 185 18.69 5.95 23.10
N SER A 186 18.24 6.94 22.31
CA SER A 186 19.09 8.06 21.85
C SER A 186 19.55 9.01 22.95
N GLY A 187 18.89 9.03 24.09
CA GLY A 187 19.11 10.02 25.15
C GLY A 187 18.41 11.36 24.89
N ASP A 188 17.54 11.45 23.89
CA ASP A 188 16.72 12.62 23.64
C ASP A 188 15.79 12.88 24.85
N GLU A 189 15.81 14.12 25.35
CA GLU A 189 14.98 14.59 26.48
C GLU A 189 13.49 14.24 26.32
N LYS A 190 13.01 14.17 25.08
CA LYS A 190 11.64 13.84 24.73
C LYS A 190 11.22 12.43 25.15
N TYR A 191 12.16 11.47 25.15
CA TYR A 191 11.89 10.07 25.42
C TYR A 191 12.41 9.57 26.77
N LYS A 192 13.13 10.39 27.53
CA LYS A 192 13.89 9.97 28.71
C LYS A 192 13.06 9.31 29.82
N ASP A 193 11.80 9.71 29.96
CA ASP A 193 10.88 9.21 31.00
C ASP A 193 9.93 8.13 30.46
N ILE A 194 10.15 7.64 29.23
CA ILE A 194 9.41 6.54 28.61
C ILE A 194 10.12 5.22 28.90
N GLU A 195 9.39 4.28 29.49
CA GLU A 195 9.85 2.90 29.70
C GLU A 195 9.24 2.00 28.62
N TYR A 196 10.04 1.53 27.67
CA TYR A 196 9.62 0.59 26.66
C TYR A 196 9.70 -0.84 27.21
N VAL A 197 8.57 -1.55 27.26
CA VAL A 197 8.49 -2.90 27.86
C VAL A 197 8.60 -4.03 26.84
N GLY A 198 8.67 -3.72 25.56
CA GLY A 198 8.90 -4.67 24.47
C GLY A 198 7.78 -4.73 23.44
N VAL A 199 7.95 -5.66 22.50
CA VAL A 199 7.00 -5.94 21.41
C VAL A 199 6.33 -7.30 21.62
N VAL A 200 5.04 -7.38 21.25
CA VAL A 200 4.27 -8.62 21.08
C VAL A 200 3.68 -8.67 19.68
N TYR A 201 3.32 -9.86 19.21
CA TYR A 201 2.90 -10.10 17.83
C TYR A 201 1.51 -10.70 17.78
N GLY A 202 0.61 -10.01 17.06
CA GLY A 202 -0.79 -10.41 16.85
C GLY A 202 -1.04 -11.17 15.57
N ASP A 203 -0.01 -11.39 14.73
CA ASP A 203 -0.03 -12.11 13.43
C ASP A 203 -1.10 -11.60 12.45
N ASP A 204 -1.44 -10.30 12.53
CA ASP A 204 -2.57 -9.68 11.82
C ASP A 204 -3.92 -10.40 12.06
N GLU A 205 -4.06 -11.07 13.20
CA GLU A 205 -5.29 -11.69 13.65
C GLU A 205 -5.94 -10.92 14.80
N TYR A 206 -7.21 -10.59 14.65
CA TYR A 206 -7.96 -9.83 15.66
C TYR A 206 -7.97 -10.52 17.02
N THR A 207 -8.29 -11.83 17.06
CA THR A 207 -8.40 -12.59 18.32
C THR A 207 -7.04 -12.71 19.01
N LYS A 208 -5.97 -12.97 18.26
CA LYS A 208 -4.62 -13.04 18.82
C LYS A 208 -4.17 -11.69 19.36
N SER A 209 -4.37 -10.60 18.60
CA SER A 209 -4.06 -9.24 19.04
C SER A 209 -4.81 -8.87 20.33
N PHE A 210 -6.08 -9.25 20.44
CA PHE A 210 -6.86 -9.06 21.66
C PHE A 210 -6.26 -9.82 22.86
N ASN A 211 -5.92 -11.10 22.68
CA ASN A 211 -5.35 -11.95 23.74
C ASN A 211 -3.95 -11.48 24.18
N GLU A 212 -3.09 -11.09 23.24
CA GLU A 212 -1.78 -10.53 23.56
C GLU A 212 -1.91 -9.19 24.33
N THR A 213 -2.92 -8.40 23.99
CA THR A 213 -3.22 -7.17 24.75
C THR A 213 -3.65 -7.49 26.18
N GLN A 214 -4.52 -8.49 26.36
CA GLN A 214 -4.94 -8.92 27.70
C GLN A 214 -3.72 -9.34 28.54
N ALA A 215 -2.82 -10.15 27.97
CA ALA A 215 -1.59 -10.56 28.62
C ALA A 215 -0.67 -9.38 29.00
N LEU A 216 -0.55 -8.37 28.11
CA LEU A 216 0.18 -7.13 28.41
C LEU A 216 -0.44 -6.36 29.59
N LEU A 217 -1.76 -6.23 29.62
CA LEU A 217 -2.48 -5.52 30.68
C LEU A 217 -2.36 -6.23 32.03
N GLU A 218 -2.31 -7.56 32.04
CA GLU A 218 -2.08 -8.37 33.24
C GLU A 218 -0.64 -8.25 33.72
N LYS A 219 0.32 -8.36 32.81
CA LYS A 219 1.76 -8.31 33.15
C LYS A 219 2.22 -6.92 33.61
N TYR A 220 1.64 -5.86 33.03
CA TYR A 220 1.98 -4.46 33.32
C TYR A 220 0.75 -3.68 33.79
N PRO A 221 0.39 -3.76 35.08
CA PRO A 221 -0.77 -3.03 35.61
C PRO A 221 -0.66 -1.51 35.50
N ASP A 222 0.53 -0.97 35.31
CA ASP A 222 0.85 0.45 35.14
C ASP A 222 1.15 0.86 33.71
N LEU A 223 0.86 -0.02 32.69
CA LEU A 223 0.99 0.29 31.30
C LEU A 223 0.18 1.53 30.93
N LYS A 224 0.77 2.46 30.17
CA LYS A 224 0.18 3.74 29.77
C LYS A 224 -0.22 3.80 28.32
N GLY A 225 0.48 3.07 27.44
CA GLY A 225 0.20 3.11 26.01
C GLY A 225 0.67 1.89 25.24
N ILE A 226 0.02 1.66 24.10
CA ILE A 226 0.39 0.62 23.12
C ILE A 226 0.43 1.26 21.74
N ILE A 227 1.59 1.18 21.08
CA ILE A 227 1.73 1.54 19.67
C ILE A 227 1.37 0.30 18.84
N VAL A 228 0.50 0.45 17.84
CA VAL A 228 -0.01 -0.67 17.06
C VAL A 228 0.18 -0.38 15.55
N PRO A 229 1.34 -0.71 14.97
CA PRO A 229 1.63 -0.48 13.55
C PRO A 229 0.94 -1.52 12.63
N THR A 230 -0.30 -1.91 12.93
CA THR A 230 -1.11 -2.85 12.13
C THR A 230 -2.59 -2.48 12.19
N THR A 231 -3.23 -2.45 11.02
CA THR A 231 -4.65 -2.06 10.88
C THR A 231 -5.60 -3.08 11.53
N VAL A 232 -5.26 -4.36 11.54
CA VAL A 232 -6.05 -5.42 12.17
C VAL A 232 -5.89 -5.42 13.70
N GLY A 233 -4.66 -5.18 14.18
CA GLY A 233 -4.37 -5.19 15.61
C GLY A 233 -4.97 -4.00 16.37
N ALA A 234 -4.98 -2.82 15.78
CA ALA A 234 -5.37 -1.59 16.48
C ALA A 234 -6.81 -1.60 17.02
N PRO A 235 -7.85 -1.99 16.29
CA PRO A 235 -9.20 -2.11 16.83
C PRO A 235 -9.30 -3.22 17.89
N ALA A 236 -8.57 -4.34 17.75
CA ALA A 236 -8.55 -5.42 18.73
C ALA A 236 -7.94 -4.97 20.07
N VAL A 237 -6.80 -4.26 20.02
CA VAL A 237 -6.14 -3.65 21.19
C VAL A 237 -7.07 -2.66 21.86
N SER A 238 -7.67 -1.76 21.10
CA SER A 238 -8.58 -0.73 21.60
C SER A 238 -9.81 -1.34 22.27
N LYS A 239 -10.38 -2.38 21.67
CA LYS A 239 -11.52 -3.13 22.24
C LYS A 239 -11.15 -3.82 23.55
N CYS A 240 -10.01 -4.47 23.62
CA CYS A 240 -9.53 -5.11 24.86
C CYS A 240 -9.36 -4.08 26.00
N ILE A 241 -8.77 -2.92 25.71
CA ILE A 241 -8.61 -1.82 26.67
C ILE A 241 -9.96 -1.29 27.15
N GLN A 242 -10.92 -1.11 26.23
CA GLN A 242 -12.27 -0.66 26.52
C GLN A 242 -13.00 -1.65 27.46
N ASP A 243 -12.97 -2.94 27.13
CA ASP A 243 -13.62 -4.01 27.91
C ASP A 243 -12.99 -4.16 29.31
N ALA A 244 -11.67 -4.04 29.39
CA ALA A 244 -10.93 -4.05 30.65
C ALA A 244 -11.10 -2.75 31.48
N LYS A 245 -11.74 -1.72 30.91
CA LYS A 245 -11.91 -0.38 31.51
C LYS A 245 -10.59 0.22 32.00
N ARG A 246 -9.52 0.02 31.22
CA ARG A 246 -8.18 0.50 31.57
C ARG A 246 -7.93 1.88 30.93
N ASN A 247 -7.17 2.70 31.64
CA ASN A 247 -6.70 3.99 31.10
C ASN A 247 -5.34 3.79 30.39
N VAL A 248 -5.38 3.16 29.22
CA VAL A 248 -4.21 2.92 28.37
C VAL A 248 -4.49 3.55 27.00
N LYS A 249 -3.56 4.31 26.49
CA LYS A 249 -3.67 4.99 25.19
C LYS A 249 -3.26 4.08 24.05
N VAL A 250 -3.88 4.27 22.88
CA VAL A 250 -3.54 3.57 21.65
C VAL A 250 -3.20 4.59 20.57
N THR A 251 -2.16 4.33 19.82
CA THR A 251 -1.85 4.98 18.54
C THR A 251 -1.26 3.96 17.58
N GLY A 252 -1.18 4.28 16.31
CA GLY A 252 -0.59 3.39 15.32
C GLY A 252 -1.07 3.64 13.92
N LEU A 253 -0.94 2.62 13.07
CA LEU A 253 -1.41 2.63 11.68
C LEU A 253 -2.77 1.93 11.63
N THR A 254 -3.82 2.67 11.21
CA THR A 254 -5.21 2.20 11.35
C THR A 254 -6.07 2.64 10.18
N LEU A 255 -7.13 1.88 9.89
CA LEU A 255 -8.22 2.41 9.08
C LEU A 255 -9.07 3.38 9.94
N ALA A 256 -9.45 4.50 9.36
CA ALA A 256 -10.24 5.53 10.05
C ALA A 256 -11.62 4.99 10.48
N SER A 257 -12.25 4.17 9.62
CA SER A 257 -13.53 3.51 9.87
C SER A 257 -13.50 2.65 11.14
N ASP A 258 -12.43 1.88 11.34
CA ASP A 258 -12.30 0.93 12.46
C ASP A 258 -11.97 1.62 13.79
N MET A 259 -11.39 2.83 13.72
CA MET A 259 -10.92 3.54 14.91
C MET A 259 -11.80 4.70 15.37
N LYS A 260 -12.81 5.10 14.60
CA LYS A 260 -13.68 6.24 14.93
C LYS A 260 -14.26 6.18 16.34
N GLU A 261 -14.79 5.03 16.76
CA GLU A 261 -15.36 4.85 18.11
C GLU A 261 -14.30 5.06 19.20
N PHE A 262 -13.10 4.51 18.99
CA PHE A 262 -12.01 4.57 19.96
C PHE A 262 -11.34 5.95 20.03
N ILE A 263 -11.34 6.69 18.91
CA ILE A 263 -10.94 8.09 18.88
C ILE A 263 -11.95 8.93 19.66
N ASN A 264 -13.24 8.78 19.39
CA ASN A 264 -14.30 9.52 20.06
C ASN A 264 -14.39 9.23 21.57
N SER A 265 -14.05 8.01 22.00
CA SER A 265 -14.01 7.63 23.42
C SER A 265 -12.73 8.06 24.13
N GLY A 266 -11.71 8.55 23.42
CA GLY A 266 -10.43 8.99 23.97
C GLY A 266 -9.46 7.87 24.31
N ILE A 267 -9.71 6.63 23.85
CA ILE A 267 -8.73 5.53 23.90
C ILE A 267 -7.57 5.83 22.97
N ALA A 268 -7.86 6.33 21.76
CA ALA A 268 -6.87 6.86 20.84
C ALA A 268 -7.04 8.39 20.70
N ASP A 269 -5.98 9.17 20.91
CA ASP A 269 -6.02 10.60 20.66
C ASP A 269 -5.84 10.91 19.17
N GLU A 270 -4.93 10.20 18.51
CA GLU A 270 -4.69 10.25 17.09
C GLU A 270 -4.10 8.94 16.57
N THR A 271 -4.46 8.57 15.36
CA THR A 271 -3.90 7.44 14.59
C THR A 271 -3.54 7.89 13.19
N PHE A 272 -2.87 7.05 12.43
CA PHE A 272 -2.32 7.43 11.14
C PHE A 272 -2.53 6.34 10.11
N LEU A 273 -2.61 6.72 8.83
CA LEU A 273 -2.40 5.83 7.70
C LEU A 273 -2.17 6.66 6.43
N TRP A 274 -1.39 6.15 5.49
CA TRP A 274 -1.44 6.59 4.10
C TRP A 274 -2.71 6.06 3.42
N ASN A 275 -2.96 6.48 2.19
CA ASN A 275 -4.05 5.90 1.41
C ASN A 275 -3.54 4.65 0.66
N PRO A 276 -3.97 3.42 1.03
CA PRO A 276 -3.54 2.21 0.35
C PRO A 276 -3.94 2.16 -1.13
N THR A 277 -5.06 2.80 -1.48
CA THR A 277 -5.50 2.92 -2.88
C THR A 277 -4.49 3.72 -3.71
N GLU A 278 -3.96 4.84 -3.18
CA GLU A 278 -2.90 5.59 -3.85
C GLU A 278 -1.61 4.76 -4.01
N LEU A 279 -1.31 3.90 -3.04
CA LEU A 279 -0.12 3.05 -3.08
C LEU A 279 -0.22 1.97 -4.17
N GLY A 280 -1.35 1.25 -4.25
CA GLY A 280 -1.60 0.28 -5.33
C GLY A 280 -1.66 0.95 -6.72
N TYR A 281 -2.22 2.16 -6.77
CA TYR A 281 -2.25 2.97 -7.98
C TYR A 281 -0.83 3.32 -8.46
N ALA A 282 0.05 3.82 -7.58
CA ALA A 282 1.44 4.14 -7.89
C ALA A 282 2.23 2.91 -8.34
N ALA A 283 2.06 1.76 -7.66
CA ALA A 283 2.70 0.50 -8.03
C ALA A 283 2.31 0.05 -9.45
N SER A 284 1.04 0.26 -9.82
CA SER A 284 0.55 -0.04 -11.18
C SER A 284 1.23 0.82 -12.24
N TYR A 285 1.35 2.12 -12.00
CA TYR A 285 2.03 3.03 -12.94
C TYR A 285 3.51 2.70 -13.08
N ALA A 286 4.20 2.39 -11.97
CA ALA A 286 5.57 1.90 -12.01
C ALA A 286 5.67 0.60 -12.84
N ALA A 287 4.76 -0.36 -12.63
CA ALA A 287 4.72 -1.62 -13.38
C ALA A 287 4.62 -1.39 -14.89
N ILE A 288 3.68 -0.55 -15.33
CA ILE A 288 3.52 -0.22 -16.74
C ILE A 288 4.76 0.47 -17.32
N ALA A 289 5.35 1.42 -16.58
CA ALA A 289 6.57 2.12 -16.99
C ALA A 289 7.76 1.16 -17.16
N PHE A 290 7.89 0.16 -16.29
CA PHE A 290 8.92 -0.89 -16.41
C PHE A 290 8.74 -1.76 -17.66
N VAL A 291 7.54 -2.25 -17.95
CA VAL A 291 7.26 -3.08 -19.14
C VAL A 291 7.50 -2.29 -20.42
N LYS A 292 7.14 -1.01 -20.43
CA LYS A 292 7.38 -0.13 -21.59
C LYS A 292 8.83 0.32 -21.73
N GLY A 293 9.70 0.03 -20.76
CA GLY A 293 11.10 0.49 -20.77
C GLY A 293 11.26 2.00 -20.50
N GLU A 294 10.22 2.65 -20.00
CA GLU A 294 10.22 4.06 -19.58
C GLU A 294 10.86 4.24 -18.19
N LEU A 295 10.93 3.16 -17.43
CA LEU A 295 11.56 3.06 -16.11
C LEU A 295 12.47 1.83 -16.06
N THR A 296 13.66 1.97 -15.47
CA THR A 296 14.62 0.87 -15.29
C THR A 296 14.93 0.59 -13.82
N GLY A 297 14.41 1.43 -12.91
CA GLY A 297 14.63 1.34 -11.47
C GLY A 297 15.95 1.94 -11.00
N LYS A 298 16.61 2.78 -11.80
CA LYS A 298 17.86 3.44 -11.40
C LYS A 298 17.56 4.69 -10.57
N GLU A 299 18.42 4.92 -9.57
CA GLU A 299 18.39 6.14 -8.77
C GLU A 299 18.40 7.40 -9.66
N GLY A 300 17.52 8.35 -9.35
CA GLY A 300 17.35 9.61 -10.07
C GLY A 300 16.37 9.54 -11.24
N GLU A 301 15.91 8.36 -11.66
CA GLU A 301 14.83 8.25 -12.64
C GLU A 301 13.53 8.79 -12.07
N MET A 302 12.65 9.25 -12.96
CA MET A 302 11.32 9.73 -12.59
C MET A 302 10.28 9.07 -13.49
N PHE A 303 9.11 8.79 -12.95
CA PHE A 303 7.97 8.30 -13.72
C PHE A 303 6.69 9.03 -13.34
N ASN A 304 5.77 9.14 -14.28
CA ASN A 304 4.45 9.69 -14.01
C ASN A 304 3.58 8.62 -13.34
N ALA A 305 3.09 8.88 -12.14
CA ALA A 305 2.20 8.02 -11.38
C ALA A 305 0.73 8.48 -11.49
N GLY A 306 0.35 9.04 -12.65
CA GLY A 306 -1.00 9.51 -12.95
C GLY A 306 -1.29 10.91 -12.40
N ASP A 307 -2.49 11.41 -12.72
CA ASP A 307 -2.90 12.77 -12.37
C ASP A 307 -3.02 13.01 -10.86
N ASP A 308 -3.34 11.95 -10.10
CA ASP A 308 -3.52 12.07 -8.64
C ASP A 308 -2.20 12.22 -7.87
N LEU A 309 -1.12 11.63 -8.38
CA LEU A 309 0.18 11.56 -7.70
C LEU A 309 1.28 12.36 -8.40
N GLY A 310 1.14 12.57 -9.73
CA GLY A 310 2.12 13.28 -10.52
C GLY A 310 3.42 12.50 -10.71
N MET A 311 4.55 13.24 -10.73
CA MET A 311 5.88 12.64 -10.92
C MET A 311 6.44 12.11 -9.62
N LEU A 312 6.84 10.84 -9.60
CA LEU A 312 7.56 10.21 -8.51
C LEU A 312 9.02 9.98 -8.91
N THR A 313 9.92 10.08 -7.94
CA THR A 313 11.36 9.92 -8.15
C THR A 313 11.83 8.61 -7.54
N VAL A 314 12.70 7.90 -8.26
CA VAL A 314 13.41 6.72 -7.75
C VAL A 314 14.60 7.18 -6.92
N GLU A 315 14.63 6.77 -5.66
CA GLU A 315 15.66 7.08 -4.69
C GLU A 315 16.47 5.83 -4.34
N LYS A 316 17.63 6.00 -3.73
CA LYS A 316 18.39 4.88 -3.18
C LYS A 316 17.76 4.45 -1.86
N ALA A 317 17.43 3.16 -1.75
CA ALA A 317 16.97 2.56 -0.50
C ALA A 317 18.11 2.30 0.48
N ALA A 318 17.80 2.25 1.77
CA ALA A 318 18.79 1.99 2.82
C ALA A 318 19.39 0.57 2.75
N ASP A 319 18.69 -0.38 2.17
CA ASP A 319 19.11 -1.76 1.96
C ASP A 319 19.98 -1.97 0.70
N GLY A 320 20.26 -0.89 -0.04
CA GLY A 320 21.07 -0.90 -1.24
C GLY A 320 20.29 -1.07 -2.55
N GLY A 321 18.99 -1.37 -2.50
CA GLY A 321 18.08 -1.35 -3.65
C GLY A 321 17.61 0.07 -4.01
N THR A 322 16.51 0.14 -4.73
CA THR A 322 15.86 1.41 -5.09
C THR A 322 14.42 1.43 -4.63
N ILE A 323 13.92 2.65 -4.37
CA ILE A 323 12.65 2.91 -3.73
C ILE A 323 12.03 4.19 -4.30
N THR A 324 10.71 4.29 -4.26
CA THR A 324 9.98 5.54 -4.46
C THR A 324 8.95 5.73 -3.34
N PHE A 325 8.71 6.98 -2.98
CA PHE A 325 7.80 7.33 -1.89
C PHE A 325 6.64 8.19 -2.39
N LEU A 326 5.43 7.94 -1.84
CA LEU A 326 4.30 8.85 -1.98
C LEU A 326 4.43 10.09 -1.08
N ASN A 327 5.22 9.99 -0.01
CA ASN A 327 5.45 11.02 1.01
C ASN A 327 4.15 11.56 1.65
N LYS A 328 3.16 10.67 1.84
CA LYS A 328 1.86 11.01 2.42
C LYS A 328 1.59 10.14 3.64
N LEU A 329 1.19 10.79 4.73
CA LEU A 329 0.69 10.14 5.95
C LEU A 329 -0.46 10.98 6.50
N ASN A 330 -1.66 10.40 6.51
CA ASN A 330 -2.85 11.07 7.00
C ASN A 330 -2.98 10.84 8.49
N LYS A 331 -3.53 11.82 9.19
CA LYS A 331 -3.79 11.78 10.62
C LYS A 331 -5.30 11.74 10.88
N PHE A 332 -5.73 10.81 11.72
CA PHE A 332 -7.11 10.64 12.15
C PHE A 332 -7.22 10.96 13.64
N ASN A 333 -7.99 11.97 13.96
CA ASN A 333 -8.34 12.39 15.31
C ASN A 333 -9.81 12.85 15.33
N ASN A 334 -10.31 13.36 16.43
CA ASN A 334 -11.70 13.81 16.56
C ASN A 334 -12.12 14.88 15.53
N GLU A 335 -11.18 15.62 14.94
CA GLU A 335 -11.47 16.68 13.96
C GLU A 335 -11.49 16.13 12.52
N THR A 336 -10.70 15.08 12.24
CA THR A 336 -10.44 14.64 10.87
C THR A 336 -11.02 13.26 10.53
N VAL A 337 -11.29 12.40 11.52
CA VAL A 337 -11.67 10.99 11.29
C VAL A 337 -12.92 10.86 10.40
N ASP A 338 -13.91 11.73 10.55
CA ASP A 338 -15.16 11.68 9.80
C ASP A 338 -14.98 11.90 8.29
N ALA A 339 -13.95 12.63 7.88
CA ALA A 339 -13.66 12.84 6.48
C ALA A 339 -13.06 11.59 5.80
N TRP A 340 -12.56 10.64 6.59
CA TRP A 340 -11.84 9.46 6.10
C TRP A 340 -12.59 8.14 6.19
N ILE A 341 -13.66 8.04 7.00
CA ILE A 341 -14.39 6.77 7.24
C ILE A 341 -15.03 6.12 6.00
N ASN A 342 -15.19 6.86 4.92
CA ASN A 342 -15.68 6.34 3.63
C ASN A 342 -14.55 6.12 2.62
N ILE A 343 -13.31 6.41 2.99
CA ILE A 343 -12.11 6.30 2.15
C ILE A 343 -11.20 5.21 2.70
N LEU A 344 -11.05 5.18 4.04
CA LEU A 344 -10.18 4.27 4.79
C LEU A 344 -10.89 3.66 6.00
#